data_8eabd67fb79805fe1a0cd52b91c24d60
#
_entry.id   8eabd67fb79805fe1a0cd52b91c24d60
#
_cell.length_a   1.000
_cell.length_b   1.000
_cell.length_c   1.000
_cell.angle_alpha   90.00
_cell.angle_beta   90.00
_cell.angle_gamma   90.00
#
_symmetry.space_group_name_H-M   'P 1'
#
loop_
_entity.id
_entity.type
_entity.pdbx_description
1 polymer ?
#
loop_
_entity_poly.entity_id
_entity_poly.type
_entity_poly.pdbx_seq_one_letter_code
_entity_poly.pdbx_strand_id
1 'polypeptide(L)'
;MQVDWGTMRNGRSPLHVFVAVLGYSRMLYIEFTDNMRYDTLETCHRNAFRFFGGVPREVLYDNMKTVVLQRDAYQTGQHRFHPSLWQFGKEMGFSPTVSPLQGTD
;
A
#
# COMPACT_ATOMS: atom_id res chain seq x y z
N MET A 1 1.19 3.17 -9.21
CA MET A 1 0.79 1.83 -8.72
C MET A 1 -0.25 2.00 -7.63
N GLN A 2 -1.29 1.24 -7.68
CA GLN A 2 -2.33 1.27 -6.65
C GLN A 2 -2.24 -0.01 -5.83
N VAL A 3 -2.27 0.13 -4.51
CA VAL A 3 -2.14 -1.00 -3.58
C VAL A 3 -3.38 -1.10 -2.72
N ASP A 4 -3.89 -2.32 -2.60
CA ASP A 4 -4.97 -2.66 -1.70
C ASP A 4 -4.57 -3.91 -0.93
N TRP A 5 -5.04 -4.02 0.30
CA TRP A 5 -4.72 -5.16 1.14
C TRP A 5 -5.96 -5.54 1.94
N GLY A 6 -6.46 -6.72 1.69
CA GLY A 6 -7.70 -7.17 2.28
C GLY A 6 -7.56 -8.48 3.03
N THR A 7 -8.57 -8.77 3.84
CA THR A 7 -8.65 -10.02 4.59
C THR A 7 -9.60 -10.97 3.87
N MET A 8 -9.07 -12.13 3.50
CA MET A 8 -9.88 -13.16 2.84
C MET A 8 -10.46 -14.13 3.86
N ARG A 9 -9.75 -14.37 4.95
CA ARG A 9 -10.17 -15.33 5.97
C ARG A 9 -9.62 -14.93 7.33
N ASN A 10 -10.48 -14.95 8.34
CA ASN A 10 -10.09 -14.69 9.73
C ASN A 10 -9.96 -15.99 10.51
N GLY A 11 -9.55 -15.89 11.77
CA GLY A 11 -9.51 -17.02 12.69
C GLY A 11 -8.11 -17.58 12.87
N ARG A 12 -8.03 -18.91 13.07
CA ARG A 12 -6.76 -19.57 13.41
C ARG A 12 -5.75 -19.51 12.30
N SER A 13 -6.20 -19.53 11.06
CA SER A 13 -5.32 -19.46 9.90
C SER A 13 -5.74 -18.27 9.07
N PRO A 14 -5.39 -17.05 9.48
CA PRO A 14 -5.80 -15.87 8.74
C PRO A 14 -5.16 -15.85 7.36
N LEU A 15 -5.92 -15.37 6.39
CA LEU A 15 -5.42 -15.23 5.03
C LEU A 15 -5.76 -13.82 4.54
N HIS A 16 -4.72 -13.10 4.13
CA HIS A 16 -4.83 -11.76 3.59
C HIS A 16 -4.33 -11.75 2.16
N VAL A 17 -4.76 -10.79 1.39
CA VAL A 17 -4.32 -10.65 0.01
C VAL A 17 -3.80 -9.23 -0.21
N PHE A 18 -2.58 -9.15 -0.72
CA PHE A 18 -1.95 -7.91 -1.17
C PHE A 18 -2.14 -7.84 -2.68
N VAL A 19 -2.69 -6.73 -3.16
CA VAL A 19 -2.96 -6.54 -4.59
C VAL A 19 -2.30 -5.24 -5.02
N ALA A 20 -1.48 -5.32 -6.07
CA ALA A 20 -0.84 -4.15 -6.65
C ALA A 20 -1.18 -4.09 -8.14
N VAL A 21 -1.63 -2.92 -8.59
CA VAL A 21 -2.01 -2.70 -9.99
C VAL A 21 -1.22 -1.52 -10.53
N LEU A 22 -0.57 -1.72 -11.68
CA LEU A 22 0.03 -0.61 -12.42
C LEU A 22 -1.06 0.09 -13.23
N GLY A 23 -1.14 1.42 -13.08
CA GLY A 23 -2.23 2.17 -13.69
C GLY A 23 -2.28 2.13 -15.20
N TYR A 24 -1.13 2.26 -15.85
CA TYR A 24 -1.08 2.39 -17.29
C TYR A 24 -1.22 1.04 -18.01
N SER A 25 -0.41 0.08 -17.61
CA SER A 25 -0.39 -1.24 -18.25
C SER A 25 -1.46 -2.18 -17.71
N ARG A 26 -2.05 -1.83 -16.56
CA ARG A 26 -3.02 -2.65 -15.85
C ARG A 26 -2.46 -4.01 -15.45
N MET A 27 -1.14 -4.11 -15.32
CA MET A 27 -0.51 -5.32 -14.81
C MET A 27 -0.87 -5.48 -13.35
N LEU A 28 -1.14 -6.73 -12.98
CA LEU A 28 -1.64 -7.07 -11.66
C LEU A 28 -0.65 -8.00 -10.96
N TYR A 29 -0.34 -7.69 -9.70
CA TYR A 29 0.45 -8.57 -8.85
C TYR A 29 -0.35 -8.87 -7.59
N ILE A 30 -0.45 -10.16 -7.25
CA ILE A 30 -1.19 -10.62 -6.08
C ILE A 30 -0.28 -11.48 -5.22
N GLU A 31 -0.32 -11.25 -3.91
CA GLU A 31 0.45 -12.04 -2.97
C GLU A 31 -0.42 -12.32 -1.74
N PHE A 32 -0.47 -13.58 -1.32
CA PHE A 32 -1.19 -13.95 -0.11
C PHE A 32 -0.26 -13.91 1.08
N THR A 33 -0.77 -13.43 2.22
CA THR A 33 0.01 -13.31 3.44
C THR A 33 -0.79 -13.84 4.62
N ASP A 34 -0.10 -14.18 5.70
CA ASP A 34 -0.72 -14.67 6.93
C ASP A 34 -0.89 -13.56 7.98
N ASN A 35 -0.47 -12.35 7.67
CA ASN A 35 -0.60 -11.20 8.56
C ASN A 35 -0.64 -9.92 7.74
N MET A 36 -0.96 -8.81 8.42
CA MET A 36 -0.99 -7.48 7.80
C MET A 36 -0.04 -6.53 8.52
N ARG A 37 1.10 -7.04 8.99
CA ARG A 37 2.10 -6.19 9.61
C ARG A 37 2.83 -5.35 8.58
N TYR A 38 3.42 -4.26 9.04
CA TYR A 38 4.10 -3.33 8.14
C TYR A 38 5.28 -4.00 7.42
N ASP A 39 6.07 -4.82 8.12
CA ASP A 39 7.21 -5.48 7.50
C ASP A 39 6.79 -6.41 6.37
N THR A 40 5.65 -7.07 6.52
CA THR A 40 5.07 -7.90 5.46
C THR A 40 4.65 -7.04 4.28
N LEU A 41 4.05 -5.88 4.56
CA LEU A 41 3.66 -4.94 3.52
C LEU A 41 4.87 -4.48 2.69
N GLU A 42 5.97 -4.18 3.36
CA GLU A 42 7.19 -3.75 2.68
C GLU A 42 7.75 -4.86 1.79
N THR A 43 7.73 -6.09 2.29
CA THR A 43 8.16 -7.26 1.50
C THR A 43 7.31 -7.42 0.25
N CYS A 44 5.99 -7.27 0.39
CA CYS A 44 5.07 -7.36 -0.74
C CYS A 44 5.36 -6.28 -1.77
N HIS A 45 5.70 -5.07 -1.33
CA HIS A 45 6.10 -3.99 -2.24
C HIS A 45 7.34 -4.37 -3.04
N ARG A 46 8.37 -4.89 -2.38
CA ARG A 46 9.60 -5.28 -3.05
C ARG A 46 9.33 -6.36 -4.09
N ASN A 47 8.49 -7.33 -3.75
CA ASN A 47 8.13 -8.40 -4.67
C ASN A 47 7.36 -7.85 -5.88
N ALA A 48 6.43 -6.93 -5.64
CA ALA A 48 5.66 -6.30 -6.71
C ALA A 48 6.57 -5.50 -7.65
N PHE A 49 7.48 -4.71 -7.09
CA PHE A 49 8.42 -3.93 -7.89
C PHE A 49 9.29 -4.83 -8.77
N ARG A 50 9.73 -5.95 -8.20
CA ARG A 50 10.51 -6.93 -8.95
C ARG A 50 9.68 -7.54 -10.08
N PHE A 51 8.44 -7.87 -9.79
CA PHE A 51 7.54 -8.44 -10.78
C PHE A 51 7.28 -7.46 -11.93
N PHE A 52 7.04 -6.19 -11.61
CA PHE A 52 6.78 -5.17 -12.62
C PHE A 52 8.04 -4.70 -13.34
N GLY A 53 9.21 -4.98 -12.79
CA GLY A 53 10.48 -4.59 -13.42
C GLY A 53 10.93 -3.18 -13.09
N GLY A 54 10.40 -2.58 -12.03
CA GLY A 54 10.81 -1.24 -11.64
C GLY A 54 9.95 -0.68 -10.53
N VAL A 55 10.32 0.52 -10.05
CA VAL A 55 9.62 1.22 -8.98
C VAL A 55 8.83 2.38 -9.59
N PRO A 56 7.51 2.45 -9.39
CA PRO A 56 6.72 3.56 -9.90
C PRO A 56 7.04 4.85 -9.14
N ARG A 57 6.69 5.99 -9.72
CA ARG A 57 6.91 7.28 -9.06
C ARG A 57 5.99 7.48 -7.88
N GLU A 58 4.75 6.99 -7.98
CA GLU A 58 3.76 7.11 -6.93
C GLU A 58 3.14 5.77 -6.63
N VAL A 59 2.85 5.56 -5.35
CA VAL A 59 2.08 4.39 -4.90
C VAL A 59 0.87 4.90 -4.15
N LEU A 60 -0.31 4.57 -4.66
CA LEU A 60 -1.58 5.01 -4.11
C LEU A 60 -2.14 3.91 -3.20
N TYR A 61 -2.46 4.27 -1.97
CA TYR A 61 -2.99 3.33 -0.97
C TYR A 61 -4.47 3.61 -0.76
N ASP A 62 -5.26 2.55 -0.69
CA ASP A 62 -6.70 2.66 -0.50
C ASP A 62 -7.02 2.67 0.99
N ASN A 63 -6.78 3.82 1.64
CA ASN A 63 -7.14 4.07 3.03
C ASN A 63 -6.68 2.98 4.01
N MET A 64 -5.44 2.54 3.88
CA MET A 64 -4.92 1.43 4.69
C MET A 64 -4.35 1.95 6.01
N LYS A 65 -4.89 1.45 7.12
CA LYS A 65 -4.41 1.84 8.45
C LYS A 65 -2.95 1.47 8.69
N THR A 66 -2.45 0.47 8.01
CA THR A 66 -1.06 0.05 8.12
C THR A 66 -0.09 1.12 7.63
N VAL A 67 -0.53 1.97 6.70
CA VAL A 67 0.34 2.98 6.09
C VAL A 67 -0.01 4.40 6.50
N VAL A 68 -1.26 4.67 6.88
CA VAL A 68 -1.71 6.03 7.23
C VAL A 68 -2.03 6.07 8.71
N LEU A 69 -1.24 6.83 9.49
CA LEU A 69 -1.46 6.97 10.92
C LEU A 69 -2.59 7.96 11.21
N GLN A 70 -2.70 9.02 10.42
CA GLN A 70 -3.70 10.06 10.64
C GLN A 70 -4.02 10.74 9.31
N ARG A 71 -5.30 10.71 8.93
CA ARG A 71 -5.74 11.39 7.71
C ARG A 71 -5.90 12.87 7.99
N ASP A 72 -5.53 13.69 7.00
CA ASP A 72 -5.62 15.16 7.07
C ASP A 72 -4.96 15.74 8.32
N ALA A 73 -3.81 15.13 8.72
CA ALA A 73 -3.14 15.49 9.97
C ALA A 73 -2.70 16.95 10.01
N TYR A 74 -2.30 17.50 8.88
CA TYR A 74 -1.75 18.87 8.81
C TYR A 74 -2.73 19.81 8.15
N GLN A 75 -3.33 19.39 7.07
CA GLN A 75 -4.42 20.09 6.38
C GLN A 75 -5.08 19.11 5.44
N THR A 76 -6.22 19.49 4.89
CA THR A 76 -6.96 18.62 3.97
C THR A 76 -6.03 18.09 2.87
N GLY A 77 -5.99 16.77 2.73
CA GLY A 77 -5.16 16.10 1.75
C GLY A 77 -3.74 15.78 2.22
N GLN A 78 -3.35 16.25 3.39
CA GLN A 78 -2.02 15.98 3.94
C GLN A 78 -2.11 14.99 5.09
N HIS A 79 -1.79 13.74 4.81
CA HIS A 79 -1.95 12.64 5.75
C HIS A 79 -0.63 12.31 6.43
N ARG A 80 -0.74 11.74 7.63
CA ARG A 80 0.43 11.27 8.36
C ARG A 80 0.63 9.80 8.05
N PHE A 81 1.68 9.52 7.30
CA PHE A 81 2.03 8.15 6.93
C PHE A 81 2.86 7.48 8.02
N HIS A 82 2.87 6.15 7.99
CA HIS A 82 3.78 5.38 8.83
C HIS A 82 5.22 5.81 8.53
N PRO A 83 6.02 6.16 9.56
CA PRO A 83 7.37 6.67 9.31
C PRO A 83 8.25 5.73 8.49
N SER A 84 8.13 4.43 8.71
CA SER A 84 8.91 3.45 7.96
C SER A 84 8.52 3.44 6.48
N LEU A 85 7.23 3.64 6.18
CA LEU A 85 6.80 3.73 4.79
C LEU A 85 7.35 4.98 4.11
N TRP A 86 7.35 6.08 4.82
CA TRP A 86 7.91 7.33 4.31
C TRP A 86 9.37 7.16 3.95
N GLN A 87 10.14 6.54 4.86
CA GLN A 87 11.55 6.27 4.63
C GLN A 87 11.76 5.27 3.49
N PHE A 88 10.95 4.22 3.46
CA PHE A 88 11.02 3.22 2.40
C PHE A 88 10.77 3.86 1.03
N GLY A 89 9.80 4.76 0.94
CA GLY A 89 9.53 5.48 -0.30
C GLY A 89 10.73 6.29 -0.76
N LYS A 90 11.38 6.99 0.17
CA LYS A 90 12.57 7.77 -0.14
C LYS A 90 13.71 6.88 -0.65
N GLU A 91 13.90 5.74 -0.02
CA GLU A 91 14.96 4.81 -0.39
C GLU A 91 14.71 4.19 -1.76
N MET A 92 13.46 3.83 -2.04
CA MET A 92 13.10 3.16 -3.30
C MET A 92 12.83 4.14 -4.44
N GLY A 93 12.45 5.37 -4.11
CA GLY A 93 12.20 6.40 -5.11
C GLY A 93 10.74 6.60 -5.48
N PHE A 94 9.81 6.30 -4.56
CA PHE A 94 8.40 6.56 -4.82
C PHE A 94 7.80 7.47 -3.75
N SER A 95 6.69 8.11 -4.09
CA SER A 95 5.93 8.95 -3.17
C SER A 95 4.64 8.24 -2.78
N PRO A 96 4.39 8.02 -1.48
CA PRO A 96 3.12 7.44 -1.05
C PRO A 96 2.00 8.47 -1.12
N THR A 97 0.84 8.06 -1.60
CA THR A 97 -0.37 8.87 -1.64
C THR A 97 -1.55 8.03 -1.18
N VAL A 98 -2.66 8.67 -0.84
CA VAL A 98 -3.85 7.99 -0.34
C VAL A 98 -5.03 8.36 -1.20
N SER A 99 -5.84 7.35 -1.57
CA SER A 99 -7.04 7.62 -2.34
C SER A 99 -8.07 8.32 -1.46
N PRO A 100 -8.98 9.11 -2.06
CA PRO A 100 -10.06 9.77 -1.32
C PRO A 100 -10.97 8.73 -0.65
N LEU A 101 -11.56 9.12 0.48
CA LEU A 101 -12.56 8.29 1.14
C LEU A 101 -13.82 8.24 0.29
N GLN A 102 -14.34 7.06 0.07
CA GLN A 102 -15.58 6.92 -0.66
C GLN A 102 -16.74 7.51 0.13
N GLY A 103 -17.63 8.19 -0.58
CA GLY A 103 -18.79 8.79 0.05
C GLY A 103 -18.54 10.11 0.74
N THR A 104 -17.29 10.56 0.78
CA THR A 104 -16.92 11.85 1.36
C THR A 104 -16.46 12.85 0.30
N ASP A 105 -16.28 12.36 -0.85
CA ASP A 105 -15.82 13.12 -2.00
C ASP A 105 -16.96 13.66 -2.83
#